data_d4d38c372955ae69962d86ded76e595a
#
_entry.id   d4d38c372955ae69962d86ded76e595a
#
_cell.length_a   1.000
_cell.length_b   1.000
_cell.length_c   1.000
_cell.angle_alpha   90.00
_cell.angle_beta   90.00
_cell.angle_gamma   90.00
#
_symmetry.space_group_name_H-M   'P 1'
#
loop_
_entity.id
_entity.type
_entity.pdbx_description
1 polymer ?
#
loop_
_entity_poly.entity_id
_entity_poly.type
_entity_poly.pdbx_seq_one_letter_code
_entity_poly.pdbx_strand_id
1 'polypeptide(L)'
;MIAEIKFKNFLSFRDETVFSFEADRSKDLESYHIVEVAPEVRLLKLAVVYGANASGKSNLILVYDFLREFIFQTPANKSSETGVIPFLLDNNSNKPASISLTFYVQNEKEDFIKHVYSLELTRKHIIKESLLYYIS
;
A
#
# COMPACT_ATOMS: atom_id res chain seq x y z
N MET A 1 7.10 4.01 -9.00
CA MET A 1 6.74 4.90 -7.85
C MET A 1 5.44 4.47 -7.24
N ILE A 2 5.32 4.49 -5.90
CA ILE A 2 4.05 4.23 -5.21
C ILE A 2 3.20 5.51 -5.30
N ALA A 3 1.93 5.35 -5.69
CA ALA A 3 0.95 6.42 -5.73
C ALA A 3 0.04 6.42 -4.50
N GLU A 4 -0.42 5.24 -4.11
CA GLU A 4 -1.41 5.13 -3.04
C GLU A 4 -1.34 3.73 -2.41
N ILE A 5 -1.57 3.66 -1.12
CA ILE A 5 -1.91 2.42 -0.43
C ILE A 5 -3.23 2.57 0.31
N LYS A 6 -4.12 1.61 0.12
CA LYS A 6 -5.39 1.45 0.86
C LYS A 6 -5.31 0.18 1.68
N PHE A 7 -5.77 0.23 2.90
CA PHE A 7 -5.80 -0.96 3.74
C PHE A 7 -6.92 -0.86 4.79
N LYS A 8 -7.40 -2.02 5.22
CA LYS A 8 -8.48 -2.16 6.20
C LYS A 8 -8.23 -3.38 7.06
N ASN A 9 -8.68 -3.31 8.30
CA ASN A 9 -8.55 -4.39 9.29
C ASN A 9 -7.10 -4.88 9.44
N PHE A 10 -6.18 -3.94 9.64
CA PHE A 10 -4.75 -4.22 9.74
C PHE A 10 -4.14 -3.46 10.92
N LEU A 11 -3.48 -4.16 11.85
CA LEU A 11 -2.87 -3.63 13.07
C LEU A 11 -3.83 -2.71 13.86
N SER A 12 -3.53 -1.40 13.97
CA SER A 12 -4.38 -0.41 14.66
C SER A 12 -5.48 0.19 13.79
N PHE A 13 -5.57 -0.22 12.52
CA PHE A 13 -6.52 0.34 11.57
C PHE A 13 -7.71 -0.62 11.38
N ARG A 14 -8.86 -0.26 11.95
CA ARG A 14 -10.10 -1.00 11.80
C ARG A 14 -10.77 -0.76 10.46
N ASP A 15 -10.95 0.52 10.15
CA ASP A 15 -11.66 0.98 8.97
C ASP A 15 -10.70 1.20 7.81
N GLU A 16 -11.25 1.36 6.61
CA GLU A 16 -10.43 1.65 5.45
C GLU A 16 -9.64 2.94 5.64
N THR A 17 -8.36 2.83 5.45
CA THR A 17 -7.40 3.93 5.53
C THR A 17 -6.69 4.06 4.20
N VAL A 18 -6.56 5.28 3.72
CA VAL A 18 -5.89 5.61 2.47
C VAL A 18 -4.69 6.51 2.78
N PHE A 19 -3.53 6.13 2.27
CA PHE A 19 -2.34 6.97 2.28
C PHE A 19 -1.88 7.19 0.84
N SER A 20 -1.91 8.46 0.39
CA SER A 20 -1.62 8.84 -0.98
C SER A 20 -0.37 9.69 -1.08
N PHE A 21 0.41 9.47 -2.15
CA PHE A 21 1.52 10.31 -2.58
C PHE A 21 1.11 11.27 -3.71
N GLU A 22 -0.18 11.34 -4.07
CA GLU A 22 -0.62 12.33 -5.05
C GLU A 22 -0.40 13.74 -4.51
N ALA A 23 0.26 14.57 -5.32
CA ALA A 23 0.54 15.95 -4.97
C ALA A 23 -0.72 16.81 -5.17
N ASP A 24 -0.87 17.82 -4.34
CA ASP A 24 -1.85 18.87 -4.55
C ASP A 24 -1.49 19.72 -5.81
N ARG A 25 -2.25 20.79 -6.06
CA ARG A 25 -2.04 21.68 -7.20
C ARG A 25 -0.92 22.73 -7.00
N SER A 26 -0.27 22.72 -5.85
CA SER A 26 0.86 23.62 -5.59
C SER A 26 1.99 23.36 -6.58
N LYS A 27 2.63 24.44 -7.02
CA LYS A 27 3.81 24.40 -7.92
C LYS A 27 5.12 24.70 -7.20
N ASP A 28 5.06 24.88 -5.88
CA ASP A 28 6.25 25.20 -5.10
C ASP A 28 7.23 24.02 -5.10
N LEU A 29 8.46 24.28 -5.48
CA LEU A 29 9.56 23.28 -5.57
C LEU A 29 9.20 22.02 -6.39
N GLU A 30 8.29 22.13 -7.35
CA GLU A 30 7.75 21.05 -8.16
C GLU A 30 8.86 20.17 -8.78
N SER A 31 9.85 20.77 -9.39
CA SER A 31 10.97 20.06 -10.04
C SER A 31 11.79 19.15 -9.11
N TYR A 32 11.81 19.47 -7.81
CA TYR A 32 12.58 18.72 -6.82
C TYR A 32 11.78 17.60 -6.15
N HIS A 33 10.47 17.83 -5.91
CA HIS A 33 9.66 16.99 -5.05
C HIS A 33 8.60 16.17 -5.77
N ILE A 34 8.34 16.46 -7.04
CA ILE A 34 7.24 15.86 -7.80
C ILE A 34 7.77 15.12 -9.03
N VAL A 35 7.11 14.03 -9.38
CA VAL A 35 7.23 13.34 -10.66
C VAL A 35 5.85 13.23 -11.28
N GLU A 36 5.70 13.70 -12.50
CA GLU A 36 4.50 13.44 -13.30
C GLU A 36 4.62 12.05 -13.93
N VAL A 37 3.70 11.16 -13.58
CA VAL A 37 3.71 9.75 -14.03
C VAL A 37 2.64 9.46 -15.08
N ALA A 38 1.68 10.36 -15.23
CA ALA A 38 0.64 10.34 -16.27
C ALA A 38 0.05 11.75 -16.39
N PRO A 39 -0.71 12.07 -17.46
CA PRO A 39 -1.42 13.33 -17.55
C PRO A 39 -2.22 13.61 -16.28
N GLU A 40 -1.95 14.76 -15.66
CA GLU A 40 -2.57 15.20 -14.40
C GLU A 40 -2.29 14.34 -13.14
N VAL A 41 -1.45 13.29 -13.23
CA VAL A 41 -1.05 12.47 -12.08
C VAL A 41 0.36 12.83 -11.64
N ARG A 42 0.44 13.56 -10.55
CA ARG A 42 1.67 14.09 -9.97
C ARG A 42 1.94 13.44 -8.63
N LEU A 43 3.07 12.80 -8.47
CA LEU A 43 3.44 12.05 -7.27
C LEU A 43 4.57 12.72 -6.51
N LEU A 44 4.46 12.77 -5.19
CA LEU A 44 5.49 13.21 -4.28
C LEU A 44 6.62 12.17 -4.19
N LYS A 45 7.87 12.61 -4.26
CA LYS A 45 9.05 11.76 -4.03
C LYS A 45 9.26 11.43 -2.56
N LEU A 46 8.70 12.24 -1.66
CA LEU A 46 8.86 12.13 -0.22
C LEU A 46 7.57 12.57 0.48
N ALA A 47 7.19 11.84 1.52
CA ALA A 47 6.18 12.25 2.47
C ALA A 47 6.71 12.12 3.89
N VAL A 48 6.38 13.07 4.75
CA VAL A 48 6.75 13.06 6.17
C VAL A 48 5.48 12.90 7.00
N VAL A 49 5.45 11.86 7.82
CA VAL A 49 4.31 11.57 8.71
C VAL A 49 4.68 11.96 10.14
N TYR A 50 3.95 12.87 10.71
CA TYR A 50 4.12 13.29 12.11
C TYR A 50 2.79 13.25 12.87
N GLY A 51 2.86 13.22 14.19
CA GLY A 51 1.68 13.16 15.05
C GLY A 51 2.03 12.66 16.45
N ALA A 52 1.04 12.65 17.34
CA ALA A 52 1.20 12.21 18.72
C ALA A 52 1.70 10.76 18.83
N ASN A 53 2.23 10.38 19.99
CA ASN A 53 2.57 9.00 20.28
C ASN A 53 1.29 8.13 20.22
N ALA A 54 1.43 6.88 19.81
CA ALA A 54 0.34 5.93 19.62
C ALA A 54 -0.72 6.33 18.56
N SER A 55 -0.44 7.29 17.67
CA SER A 55 -1.36 7.70 16.59
C SER A 55 -1.34 6.78 15.35
N GLY A 56 -0.60 5.66 15.39
CA GLY A 56 -0.56 4.70 14.27
C GLY A 56 0.56 4.93 13.25
N LYS A 57 1.44 5.94 13.41
CA LYS A 57 2.53 6.24 12.46
C LYS A 57 3.41 5.02 12.13
N SER A 58 3.86 4.31 13.16
CA SER A 58 4.68 3.10 12.98
C SER A 58 3.90 1.99 12.28
N ASN A 59 2.60 1.86 12.60
CA ASN A 59 1.75 0.85 11.97
C ASN A 59 1.52 1.13 10.48
N LEU A 60 1.54 2.40 10.05
CA LEU A 60 1.52 2.76 8.64
C LEU A 60 2.77 2.21 7.90
N ILE A 61 3.94 2.34 8.50
CA ILE A 61 5.19 1.77 7.94
C ILE A 61 5.12 0.24 7.89
N LEU A 62 4.56 -0.38 8.93
CA LEU A 62 4.44 -1.84 8.99
C LEU A 62 3.52 -2.42 7.91
N VAL A 63 2.58 -1.66 7.35
CA VAL A 63 1.80 -2.10 6.17
C VAL A 63 2.71 -2.33 4.97
N TYR A 64 3.64 -1.42 4.71
CA TYR A 64 4.61 -1.55 3.62
C TYR A 64 5.60 -2.70 3.86
N ASP A 65 6.10 -2.84 5.08
CA ASP A 65 6.99 -3.94 5.45
C ASP A 65 6.29 -5.29 5.28
N PHE A 66 5.03 -5.40 5.72
CA PHE A 66 4.23 -6.60 5.51
C PHE A 66 4.10 -6.95 4.02
N LEU A 67 3.73 -5.98 3.17
CA LEU A 67 3.61 -6.22 1.72
C LEU A 67 4.94 -6.64 1.11
N ARG A 68 6.03 -5.99 1.47
CA ARG A 68 7.36 -6.34 0.99
C ARG A 68 7.71 -7.77 1.36
N GLU A 69 7.53 -8.15 2.61
CA GLU A 69 7.79 -9.51 3.07
C GLU A 69 6.87 -10.52 2.38
N PHE A 70 5.59 -10.23 2.29
CA PHE A 70 4.61 -11.11 1.68
C PHE A 70 4.91 -11.39 0.19
N ILE A 71 5.32 -10.37 -0.57
CA ILE A 71 5.61 -10.49 -2.01
C ILE A 71 6.97 -11.17 -2.26
N PHE A 72 8.00 -10.87 -1.46
CA PHE A 72 9.36 -11.29 -1.75
C PHE A 72 9.86 -12.49 -0.95
N GLN A 73 9.18 -12.86 0.14
CA GLN A 73 9.57 -14.04 0.92
C GLN A 73 8.82 -15.28 0.46
N THR A 74 9.57 -16.35 0.26
CA THR A 74 8.97 -17.67 0.01
C THR A 74 8.54 -18.28 1.33
N PRO A 75 7.27 -18.67 1.52
CA PRO A 75 6.82 -19.31 2.73
C PRO A 75 7.56 -20.64 2.96
N ALA A 76 7.90 -20.93 4.19
CA ALA A 76 8.67 -22.14 4.55
C ALA A 76 7.93 -23.43 4.20
N ASN A 77 6.60 -23.42 4.23
CA ASN A 77 5.74 -24.52 3.81
C ASN A 77 4.32 -24.02 3.46
N LYS A 78 3.50 -24.88 2.83
CA LYS A 78 2.13 -24.56 2.41
C LYS A 78 1.15 -24.30 3.57
N SER A 79 1.51 -24.69 4.80
CA SER A 79 0.70 -24.48 6.00
C SER A 79 1.17 -23.27 6.83
N SER A 80 2.16 -22.51 6.35
CA SER A 80 2.59 -21.28 7.01
C SER A 80 1.45 -20.27 7.07
N GLU A 81 1.31 -19.58 8.20
CA GLU A 81 0.37 -18.47 8.31
C GLU A 81 0.80 -17.31 7.40
N THR A 82 -0.16 -16.48 7.01
CA THR A 82 0.08 -15.34 6.11
C THR A 82 0.89 -14.20 6.74
N GLY A 83 1.01 -14.20 8.07
CA GLY A 83 1.69 -13.14 8.82
C GLY A 83 0.84 -11.89 9.04
N VAL A 84 -0.37 -11.82 8.49
CA VAL A 84 -1.25 -10.66 8.70
C VAL A 84 -1.69 -10.56 10.15
N ILE A 85 -1.65 -9.34 10.69
CA ILE A 85 -2.17 -9.03 12.03
C ILE A 85 -3.41 -8.15 11.85
N PRO A 86 -4.63 -8.72 11.98
CA PRO A 86 -5.87 -7.95 11.88
C PRO A 86 -6.05 -7.03 13.11
N PHE A 87 -6.99 -6.11 13.02
CA PHE A 87 -7.39 -5.29 14.15
C PHE A 87 -8.00 -6.16 15.26
N LEU A 88 -7.47 -6.07 16.48
CA LEU A 88 -7.74 -7.02 17.56
C LEU A 88 -8.76 -6.54 18.61
N LEU A 89 -9.13 -5.24 18.61
CA LEU A 89 -9.94 -4.65 19.70
C LEU A 89 -11.45 -4.86 19.57
N ASP A 90 -11.88 -5.55 18.54
CA ASP A 90 -13.29 -5.93 18.36
C ASP A 90 -13.40 -7.31 17.67
N ASN A 91 -14.60 -7.69 17.24
CA ASN A 91 -14.85 -8.95 16.54
C ASN A 91 -14.26 -9.01 15.11
N ASN A 92 -13.41 -8.05 14.73
CA ASN A 92 -12.79 -8.00 13.39
C ASN A 92 -11.57 -8.91 13.25
N SER A 93 -11.05 -9.48 14.33
CA SER A 93 -9.89 -10.38 14.29
C SER A 93 -10.08 -11.61 13.40
N ASN A 94 -11.30 -12.04 13.16
CA ASN A 94 -11.65 -13.15 12.27
C ASN A 94 -12.08 -12.71 10.86
N LYS A 95 -12.22 -11.40 10.64
CA LYS A 95 -12.56 -10.87 9.32
C LYS A 95 -11.30 -10.73 8.47
N PRO A 96 -11.43 -10.78 7.14
CA PRO A 96 -10.29 -10.54 6.27
C PRO A 96 -9.71 -9.14 6.44
N ALA A 97 -8.39 -9.05 6.33
CA ALA A 97 -7.70 -7.81 6.06
C ALA A 97 -7.64 -7.60 4.55
N SER A 98 -7.70 -6.36 4.11
CA SER A 98 -7.53 -5.99 2.70
C SER A 98 -6.44 -4.95 2.55
N ILE A 99 -5.62 -5.11 1.53
CA ILE A 99 -4.57 -4.15 1.17
C ILE A 99 -4.60 -3.97 -0.34
N SER A 100 -4.53 -2.74 -0.82
CA SER A 100 -4.41 -2.40 -2.23
C SER A 100 -3.30 -1.37 -2.41
N LEU A 101 -2.36 -1.66 -3.29
CA LEU A 101 -1.22 -0.80 -3.62
C LEU A 101 -1.31 -0.36 -5.08
N THR A 102 -1.43 0.94 -5.30
CA THR A 102 -1.33 1.55 -6.62
C THR A 102 0.08 2.09 -6.82
N PHE A 103 0.72 1.68 -7.90
CA PHE A 103 2.08 2.11 -8.22
C PHE A 103 2.30 2.22 -9.73
N TYR A 104 3.33 2.98 -10.10
CA TYR A 104 3.74 3.17 -11.47
C TYR A 104 5.13 2.61 -11.69
N VAL A 105 5.30 1.84 -12.76
CA VAL A 105 6.58 1.28 -13.21
C VAL A 105 6.92 1.88 -14.56
N GLN A 106 8.15 2.36 -14.72
CA GLN A 106 8.64 2.88 -15.97
C GLN A 106 9.03 1.71 -16.89
N ASN A 107 8.56 1.74 -18.12
CA ASN A 107 8.91 0.74 -19.15
C ASN A 107 10.23 1.12 -19.86
N GLU A 108 10.66 0.29 -20.81
CA GLU A 108 11.87 0.54 -21.62
C GLU A 108 11.80 1.80 -22.51
N LYS A 109 10.58 2.30 -22.77
CA LYS A 109 10.32 3.53 -23.54
C LYS A 109 10.18 4.77 -22.66
N GLU A 110 10.48 4.63 -21.36
CA GLU A 110 10.33 5.67 -20.35
C GLU A 110 8.89 6.06 -20.03
N ASP A 111 7.87 5.34 -20.55
CA ASP A 111 6.48 5.57 -20.17
C ASP A 111 6.16 4.91 -18.83
N PHE A 112 5.36 5.57 -18.02
CA PHE A 112 4.88 5.00 -16.76
C PHE A 112 3.60 4.18 -16.95
N ILE A 113 3.66 2.92 -16.53
CA ILE A 113 2.52 2.00 -16.57
C ILE A 113 1.94 1.88 -15.16
N LYS A 114 0.65 2.17 -15.02
CA LYS A 114 -0.07 2.03 -13.76
C LYS A 114 -0.30 0.57 -13.43
N HIS A 115 0.00 0.18 -12.20
CA HIS A 115 -0.26 -1.13 -11.63
C HIS A 115 -1.13 -1.00 -10.38
N VAL A 116 -2.00 -1.95 -10.16
CA VAL A 116 -2.78 -2.08 -8.93
C VAL A 116 -2.64 -3.51 -8.43
N TYR A 117 -1.96 -3.68 -7.32
CA TYR A 117 -1.88 -4.94 -6.60
C TYR A 117 -2.92 -4.93 -5.48
N SER A 118 -3.74 -5.97 -5.41
CA SER A 118 -4.79 -6.10 -4.39
C SER A 118 -4.71 -7.46 -3.72
N LEU A 119 -4.80 -7.44 -2.40
CA LEU A 119 -4.67 -8.61 -1.54
C LEU A 119 -5.79 -8.59 -0.49
N GLU A 120 -6.51 -9.70 -0.36
CA GLU A 120 -7.47 -9.95 0.71
C GLU A 120 -7.13 -11.28 1.37
N LEU A 121 -6.91 -11.26 2.69
CA LEU A 121 -6.41 -12.42 3.40
C LEU A 121 -6.85 -12.46 4.86
N THR A 122 -6.85 -13.67 5.42
CA THR A 122 -6.92 -13.92 6.85
C THR A 122 -5.55 -14.40 7.36
N ARG A 123 -5.40 -14.65 8.63
CA ARG A 123 -4.16 -15.24 9.18
C ARG A 123 -3.78 -16.56 8.52
N LYS A 124 -4.76 -17.33 8.05
CA LYS A 124 -4.56 -18.70 7.54
C LYS A 124 -4.61 -18.81 6.03
N HIS A 125 -5.33 -17.93 5.36
CA HIS A 125 -5.65 -18.09 3.94
C HIS A 125 -5.61 -16.76 3.19
N ILE A 126 -5.10 -16.81 1.98
CA ILE A 126 -5.31 -15.79 0.96
C ILE A 126 -6.69 -16.03 0.37
N ILE A 127 -7.56 -15.02 0.43
CA ILE A 127 -8.92 -15.08 -0.12
C ILE A 127 -8.89 -14.63 -1.58
N LYS A 128 -8.18 -13.53 -1.83
CA LYS A 128 -8.06 -12.96 -3.17
C LYS A 128 -6.71 -12.27 -3.31
N GLU A 129 -6.09 -12.49 -4.45
CA GLU A 129 -4.87 -11.79 -4.87
C GLU A 129 -4.99 -11.42 -6.34
N SER A 130 -4.62 -10.22 -6.70
CA SER A 130 -4.63 -9.77 -8.09
C SER A 130 -3.60 -8.69 -8.35
N LEU A 131 -3.01 -8.72 -9.53
CA LEU A 131 -2.18 -7.65 -10.07
C LEU A 131 -2.77 -7.24 -11.42
N LEU A 132 -3.22 -6.01 -11.50
CA LEU A 132 -3.72 -5.38 -12.72
C LEU A 132 -2.70 -4.37 -13.23
N TYR A 133 -2.56 -4.26 -14.53
CA TYR A 133 -1.80 -3.19 -15.16
C TYR A 133 -2.63 -2.55 -16.27
N TYR A 134 -2.43 -1.25 -16.47
CA TYR A 134 -3.20 -0.46 -17.40
C TYR A 134 -2.28 0.00 -18.53
N ILE A 135 -2.53 -0.48 -19.72
CA ILE A 135 -1.84 -0.04 -20.94
C ILE A 135 -2.61 1.19 -21.44
N SER A 136 -1.91 2.33 -21.55
CA SER A 136 -2.43 3.57 -22.14
C SER A 136 -2.37 3.52 -23.67
#